data_1fbdd98fbb0582fcab699958009c46ea
#
_entry.id   1fbdd98fbb0582fcab699958009c46ea
#
_cell.length_a   1.000
_cell.length_b   1.000
_cell.length_c   1.000
_cell.angle_alpha   90.00
_cell.angle_beta   90.00
_cell.angle_gamma   90.00
#
_symmetry.space_group_name_H-M   'P 1'
#
loop_
_entity.id
_entity.type
_entity.pdbx_description
1 polymer ?
#
loop_
_entity_poly.entity_id
_entity_poly.type
_entity_poly.pdbx_seq_one_letter_code
_entity_poly.pdbx_strand_id
1 'polypeptide(L)'
;MYPDYTIIQCGTNDLSLFNGATVVSGIDPSATMDEWIFTESPIVLEKNGAKMTYYGLVPAVKDMIITALNNGVVPVVGNLLPRNGLSADMRKAFDAYNNWLQGYVASLDNVYMVDFFNAQENGEYLREDPTDPTNYRMNDKYSSGVELNEDGSVKKSGDGIHLNSNGYRIMGYCLNIDILFDASVEGFNLYLKPDASTEPLDGKLDVVSNKIIYSIPFDLVQLNKEKMATRYLYNKGSHTELCYLCPAAGNDLDIKFVQNDQELDKLSTTLAPGEFLEIKIKVLAKNNSSKGQIIVVGRPIEIL
;
A
#
# COMPACT_ATOMS: atom_id res chain seq x y z
N MET A 1 -1.97 -8.96 15.80
CA MET A 1 -2.76 -8.67 14.56
C MET A 1 -1.75 -8.37 13.48
N TYR A 2 -1.67 -9.20 12.46
CA TYR A 2 -0.76 -8.94 11.33
C TYR A 2 -1.47 -8.03 10.34
N PRO A 3 -0.79 -7.07 9.72
CA PRO A 3 -1.38 -6.25 8.66
C PRO A 3 -1.68 -7.12 7.42
N ASP A 4 -2.68 -6.74 6.64
CA ASP A 4 -2.99 -7.42 5.38
C ASP A 4 -1.99 -7.01 4.28
N TYR A 5 -1.48 -5.76 4.36
CA TYR A 5 -0.49 -5.19 3.46
C TYR A 5 0.64 -4.53 4.22
N THR A 6 1.83 -4.52 3.64
CA THR A 6 2.96 -3.71 4.10
C THR A 6 3.50 -2.87 2.96
N ILE A 7 3.77 -1.60 3.24
CA ILE A 7 4.39 -0.70 2.26
C ILE A 7 5.89 -0.68 2.50
N ILE A 8 6.65 -1.00 1.47
CA ILE A 8 8.12 -1.00 1.49
C ILE A 8 8.58 0.10 0.53
N GLN A 9 9.11 1.19 1.08
CA GLN A 9 9.73 2.29 0.32
C GLN A 9 11.03 2.67 1.02
N CYS A 10 12.16 2.37 0.40
CA CYS A 10 13.49 2.62 0.95
C CYS A 10 14.53 2.84 -0.17
N GLY A 11 15.77 3.15 0.19
CA GLY A 11 16.89 3.31 -0.73
C GLY A 11 17.33 4.76 -0.97
N THR A 12 16.47 5.76 -0.70
CA THR A 12 16.83 7.17 -0.89
C THR A 12 18.04 7.59 -0.06
N ASN A 13 18.14 7.10 1.17
CA ASN A 13 19.25 7.40 2.06
C ASN A 13 20.52 6.66 1.65
N ASP A 14 20.41 5.47 1.05
CA ASP A 14 21.54 4.71 0.51
C ASP A 14 22.26 5.52 -0.55
N LEU A 15 21.54 6.13 -1.48
CA LEU A 15 22.14 7.02 -2.48
C LEU A 15 22.83 8.23 -1.85
N SER A 16 22.31 8.77 -0.75
CA SER A 16 22.96 9.86 -0.01
C SER A 16 24.26 9.41 0.65
N LEU A 17 24.29 8.16 1.12
CA LEU A 17 25.46 7.54 1.70
C LEU A 17 26.60 7.46 0.69
N PHE A 18 26.29 7.05 -0.53
CA PHE A 18 27.29 6.84 -1.59
C PHE A 18 28.01 8.13 -2.03
N ASN A 19 27.36 9.27 -1.93
CA ASN A 19 27.93 10.53 -2.39
C ASN A 19 29.25 10.85 -1.68
N GLY A 20 30.37 10.76 -2.40
CA GLY A 20 31.73 10.97 -1.87
C GLY A 20 32.25 9.83 -0.99
N ALA A 21 31.58 8.68 -0.98
CA ALA A 21 32.13 7.48 -0.33
C ALA A 21 33.11 6.72 -1.26
N THR A 22 33.99 5.97 -0.66
CA THR A 22 34.92 5.05 -1.33
C THR A 22 34.86 3.68 -0.68
N VAL A 23 35.06 2.63 -1.47
CA VAL A 23 35.17 1.26 -0.94
C VAL A 23 36.49 1.05 -0.25
N VAL A 24 36.45 0.52 0.98
CA VAL A 24 37.61 0.14 1.76
C VAL A 24 37.86 -1.37 1.73
N SER A 25 36.77 -2.16 1.78
CA SER A 25 36.85 -3.63 1.74
C SER A 25 35.50 -4.26 1.45
N GLY A 26 35.48 -5.55 1.13
CA GLY A 26 34.29 -6.37 0.93
C GLY A 26 33.86 -6.52 -0.52
N ILE A 27 34.34 -5.67 -1.41
CA ILE A 27 34.12 -5.75 -2.86
C ILE A 27 35.36 -5.14 -3.56
N ASP A 28 35.47 -5.30 -4.88
CA ASP A 28 36.52 -4.67 -5.68
C ASP A 28 36.51 -3.14 -5.46
N PRO A 29 37.67 -2.52 -5.14
CA PRO A 29 37.75 -1.07 -4.96
C PRO A 29 37.33 -0.24 -6.19
N SER A 30 37.30 -0.84 -7.39
CA SER A 30 36.84 -0.21 -8.63
C SER A 30 35.35 -0.38 -8.87
N ALA A 31 34.66 -1.14 -8.01
CA ALA A 31 33.21 -1.35 -8.14
C ALA A 31 32.43 -0.02 -8.11
N THR A 32 31.40 0.06 -8.93
CA THR A 32 30.61 1.25 -9.10
C THR A 32 29.39 1.27 -8.13
N MET A 33 28.77 2.44 -7.93
CA MET A 33 27.65 2.58 -6.98
C MET A 33 26.46 1.70 -7.33
N ASP A 34 26.23 1.43 -8.60
CA ASP A 34 25.19 0.51 -9.08
C ASP A 34 25.53 -0.96 -8.77
N GLU A 35 26.82 -1.31 -8.59
CA GLU A 35 27.22 -2.64 -8.11
C GLU A 35 27.08 -2.73 -6.58
N TRP A 36 27.32 -1.64 -5.83
CA TRP A 36 27.21 -1.64 -4.37
C TRP A 36 25.79 -2.00 -3.90
N ILE A 37 24.75 -1.54 -4.60
CA ILE A 37 23.36 -1.83 -4.19
C ILE A 37 23.01 -3.31 -4.29
N PHE A 38 23.75 -4.11 -5.10
CA PHE A 38 23.52 -5.54 -5.29
C PHE A 38 24.38 -6.44 -4.40
N THR A 39 25.28 -5.88 -3.61
CA THR A 39 26.18 -6.71 -2.81
C THR A 39 25.42 -7.56 -1.79
N GLU A 40 25.61 -8.87 -1.81
CA GLU A 40 25.03 -9.81 -0.85
C GLU A 40 25.83 -9.91 0.45
N SER A 41 27.12 -9.52 0.39
CA SER A 41 28.00 -9.47 1.55
C SER A 41 28.24 -8.03 1.98
N PRO A 42 28.39 -7.77 3.28
CA PRO A 42 28.65 -6.42 3.75
C PRO A 42 29.94 -5.87 3.19
N ILE A 43 29.91 -4.62 2.71
CA ILE A 43 31.08 -3.87 2.29
C ILE A 43 31.38 -2.76 3.29
N VAL A 44 32.62 -2.34 3.37
CA VAL A 44 33.01 -1.20 4.19
C VAL A 44 33.26 0.00 3.29
N LEU A 45 32.49 1.04 3.53
CA LEU A 45 32.62 2.34 2.87
C LEU A 45 33.30 3.32 3.81
N GLU A 46 34.13 4.22 3.24
CA GLU A 46 34.68 5.35 3.96
C GLU A 46 34.17 6.67 3.35
N LYS A 47 33.69 7.56 4.20
CA LYS A 47 33.24 8.88 3.82
C LYS A 47 33.69 9.90 4.87
N ASN A 48 34.40 10.94 4.46
CA ASN A 48 34.93 11.97 5.35
C ASN A 48 35.75 11.41 6.54
N GLY A 49 36.51 10.35 6.30
CA GLY A 49 37.32 9.68 7.32
C GLY A 49 36.55 8.74 8.26
N ALA A 50 35.27 8.65 8.12
CA ALA A 50 34.45 7.71 8.88
C ALA A 50 34.18 6.44 8.07
N LYS A 51 34.40 5.27 8.69
CA LYS A 51 34.10 3.96 8.12
C LYS A 51 32.72 3.50 8.56
N MET A 52 31.98 2.95 7.60
CA MET A 52 30.65 2.39 7.84
C MET A 52 30.49 1.06 7.09
N THR A 53 29.79 0.13 7.70
CA THR A 53 29.40 -1.12 7.05
C THR A 53 28.11 -0.90 6.30
N TYR A 54 28.11 -1.23 5.02
CA TYR A 54 26.94 -1.14 4.16
C TYR A 54 26.50 -2.55 3.73
N TYR A 55 25.22 -2.82 3.88
CA TYR A 55 24.53 -4.04 3.41
C TYR A 55 23.75 -3.66 2.16
N GLY A 56 23.90 -4.40 1.09
CA GLY A 56 23.28 -4.06 -0.20
C GLY A 56 21.79 -3.74 -0.09
N LEU A 57 21.36 -2.70 -0.78
CA LEU A 57 19.94 -2.29 -0.79
C LEU A 57 19.04 -3.38 -1.37
N VAL A 58 19.46 -3.98 -2.47
CA VAL A 58 18.69 -5.02 -3.19
C VAL A 58 18.45 -6.26 -2.31
N PRO A 59 19.46 -6.89 -1.69
CA PRO A 59 19.25 -7.99 -0.76
C PRO A 59 18.32 -7.62 0.39
N ALA A 60 18.47 -6.44 0.98
CA ALA A 60 17.65 -5.99 2.10
C ALA A 60 16.16 -5.86 1.70
N VAL A 61 15.88 -5.26 0.54
CA VAL A 61 14.49 -5.13 0.03
C VAL A 61 13.91 -6.50 -0.31
N LYS A 62 14.70 -7.37 -0.92
CA LYS A 62 14.31 -8.75 -1.22
C LYS A 62 13.91 -9.50 0.04
N ASP A 63 14.72 -9.40 1.10
CA ASP A 63 14.43 -10.04 2.38
C ASP A 63 13.15 -9.50 3.03
N MET A 64 12.91 -8.18 2.95
CA MET A 64 11.66 -7.58 3.43
C MET A 64 10.43 -8.12 2.67
N ILE A 65 10.51 -8.21 1.35
CA ILE A 65 9.43 -8.74 0.51
C ILE A 65 9.16 -10.20 0.87
N ILE A 66 10.19 -11.04 0.90
CA ILE A 66 10.05 -12.47 1.21
C ILE A 66 9.54 -12.67 2.65
N THR A 67 10.03 -11.87 3.61
CA THR A 67 9.53 -11.93 4.98
C THR A 67 8.04 -11.60 5.06
N ALA A 68 7.58 -10.57 4.35
CA ALA A 68 6.16 -10.22 4.30
C ALA A 68 5.34 -11.38 3.72
N LEU A 69 5.72 -11.93 2.57
CA LEU A 69 5.03 -13.05 1.92
C LEU A 69 4.98 -14.28 2.81
N ASN A 70 6.09 -14.65 3.46
CA ASN A 70 6.15 -15.81 4.37
C ASN A 70 5.25 -15.66 5.60
N ASN A 71 4.85 -14.43 5.94
CA ASN A 71 3.91 -14.14 7.02
C ASN A 71 2.48 -13.87 6.52
N GLY A 72 2.19 -14.14 5.24
CA GLY A 72 0.86 -13.93 4.66
C GLY A 72 0.49 -12.44 4.50
N VAL A 73 1.49 -11.56 4.53
CA VAL A 73 1.32 -10.11 4.34
C VAL A 73 1.66 -9.77 2.90
N VAL A 74 0.81 -9.02 2.22
CA VAL A 74 1.03 -8.60 0.84
C VAL A 74 1.98 -7.40 0.78
N PRO A 75 3.17 -7.53 0.18
CA PRO A 75 4.08 -6.40 0.03
C PRO A 75 3.62 -5.46 -1.09
N VAL A 76 3.61 -4.19 -0.78
CA VAL A 76 3.42 -3.08 -1.72
C VAL A 76 4.74 -2.32 -1.77
N VAL A 77 5.46 -2.43 -2.87
CA VAL A 77 6.83 -1.94 -2.96
C VAL A 77 6.90 -0.72 -3.86
N GLY A 78 7.38 0.39 -3.31
CA GLY A 78 7.57 1.63 -4.05
C GLY A 78 8.98 1.77 -4.60
N ASN A 79 9.11 2.26 -5.83
CA ASN A 79 10.40 2.66 -6.37
C ASN A 79 10.93 3.92 -5.67
N LEU A 80 12.15 4.32 -6.01
CA LEU A 80 12.78 5.51 -5.42
C LEU A 80 12.04 6.78 -5.82
N LEU A 81 11.89 7.66 -4.85
CA LEU A 81 11.31 9.00 -5.05
C LEU A 81 12.22 9.87 -5.92
N PRO A 82 11.65 10.82 -6.69
CA PRO A 82 12.46 11.85 -7.33
C PRO A 82 13.21 12.66 -6.25
N ARG A 83 14.44 13.05 -6.57
CA ARG A 83 15.26 13.83 -5.64
C ARG A 83 16.28 14.69 -6.34
N ASN A 84 16.65 15.78 -5.69
CA ASN A 84 17.71 16.68 -6.14
C ASN A 84 19.12 16.13 -5.77
N GLY A 85 20.14 16.62 -6.46
CA GLY A 85 21.53 16.39 -6.09
C GLY A 85 22.12 15.01 -6.41
N LEU A 86 21.50 14.24 -7.32
CA LEU A 86 22.07 12.99 -7.81
C LEU A 86 23.25 13.25 -8.74
N SER A 87 24.44 12.74 -8.40
CA SER A 87 25.58 12.64 -9.34
C SER A 87 25.28 11.65 -10.47
N ALA A 88 26.10 11.63 -11.50
CA ALA A 88 25.94 10.68 -12.61
C ALA A 88 25.97 9.22 -12.13
N ASP A 89 26.86 8.88 -11.19
CA ASP A 89 26.97 7.50 -10.67
C ASP A 89 25.81 7.16 -9.71
N MET A 90 25.32 8.13 -8.94
CA MET A 90 24.09 7.94 -8.13
C MET A 90 22.86 7.72 -9.01
N ARG A 91 22.77 8.36 -10.20
CA ARG A 91 21.68 8.10 -11.14
C ARG A 91 21.74 6.70 -11.72
N LYS A 92 22.94 6.18 -12.05
CA LYS A 92 23.10 4.78 -12.47
C LYS A 92 22.59 3.82 -11.40
N ALA A 93 22.96 4.04 -10.13
CA ALA A 93 22.47 3.22 -9.03
C ALA A 93 20.95 3.35 -8.83
N PHE A 94 20.39 4.55 -9.00
CA PHE A 94 18.96 4.81 -8.97
C PHE A 94 18.23 4.00 -10.04
N ASP A 95 18.68 4.07 -11.28
CA ASP A 95 18.10 3.35 -12.41
C ASP A 95 18.25 1.85 -12.26
N ALA A 96 19.43 1.39 -11.85
CA ALA A 96 19.70 -0.02 -11.62
C ALA A 96 18.76 -0.61 -10.56
N TYR A 97 18.53 0.11 -9.45
CA TYR A 97 17.59 -0.31 -8.42
C TYR A 97 16.14 -0.35 -8.94
N ASN A 98 15.66 0.72 -9.56
CA ASN A 98 14.28 0.79 -10.05
C ASN A 98 13.99 -0.26 -11.13
N ASN A 99 14.93 -0.49 -12.05
CA ASN A 99 14.82 -1.53 -13.07
C ASN A 99 14.82 -2.94 -12.47
N TRP A 100 15.72 -3.19 -11.50
CA TRP A 100 15.69 -4.45 -10.76
C TRP A 100 14.37 -4.66 -10.04
N LEU A 101 13.90 -3.64 -9.31
CA LEU A 101 12.66 -3.73 -8.53
C LEU A 101 11.47 -4.08 -9.42
N GLN A 102 11.34 -3.40 -10.56
CA GLN A 102 10.29 -3.68 -11.53
C GLN A 102 10.33 -5.12 -12.03
N GLY A 103 11.50 -5.61 -12.44
CA GLY A 103 11.67 -6.98 -12.91
C GLY A 103 11.44 -8.02 -11.80
N TYR A 104 11.93 -7.74 -10.59
CA TYR A 104 11.77 -8.65 -9.46
C TYR A 104 10.32 -8.76 -9.01
N VAL A 105 9.62 -7.64 -8.84
CA VAL A 105 8.20 -7.64 -8.47
C VAL A 105 7.35 -8.32 -9.53
N ALA A 106 7.62 -8.09 -10.82
CA ALA A 106 6.91 -8.76 -11.91
C ALA A 106 7.13 -10.29 -11.96
N SER A 107 8.16 -10.80 -11.28
CA SER A 107 8.44 -12.24 -11.18
C SER A 107 7.79 -12.92 -9.97
N LEU A 108 7.10 -12.17 -9.13
CA LEU A 108 6.53 -12.67 -7.88
C LEU A 108 5.01 -12.55 -7.89
N ASP A 109 4.35 -13.60 -7.38
CA ASP A 109 2.93 -13.55 -7.11
C ASP A 109 2.64 -12.77 -5.81
N ASN A 110 1.52 -12.06 -5.79
CA ASN A 110 1.06 -11.33 -4.62
C ASN A 110 2.00 -10.23 -4.10
N VAL A 111 2.79 -9.63 -4.97
CA VAL A 111 3.58 -8.43 -4.70
C VAL A 111 3.16 -7.33 -5.67
N TYR A 112 2.97 -6.13 -5.15
CA TYR A 112 2.58 -4.99 -5.98
C TYR A 112 3.67 -3.95 -6.01
N MET A 113 3.87 -3.35 -7.18
CA MET A 113 4.76 -2.20 -7.35
C MET A 113 3.96 -0.91 -7.48
N VAL A 114 4.42 0.14 -6.82
CA VAL A 114 3.95 1.51 -7.01
C VAL A 114 5.04 2.37 -7.60
N ASP A 115 4.71 3.08 -8.66
CA ASP A 115 5.62 4.04 -9.27
C ASP A 115 5.55 5.41 -8.56
N PHE A 116 6.28 5.52 -7.45
CA PHE A 116 6.39 6.80 -6.75
C PHE A 116 7.26 7.81 -7.48
N PHE A 117 8.16 7.36 -8.35
CA PHE A 117 9.01 8.27 -9.13
C PHE A 117 8.19 9.16 -10.06
N ASN A 118 7.14 8.59 -10.68
CA ASN A 118 6.23 9.31 -11.54
C ASN A 118 4.87 9.60 -10.87
N ALA A 119 4.81 9.53 -9.54
CA ALA A 119 3.58 9.76 -8.80
C ALA A 119 2.94 11.09 -9.15
N GLN A 120 1.63 11.06 -9.39
CA GLN A 120 0.84 12.22 -9.78
C GLN A 120 -0.55 12.23 -9.17
N GLU A 121 -1.11 13.42 -9.05
CA GLU A 121 -2.52 13.64 -8.72
C GLU A 121 -3.04 14.84 -9.53
N ASN A 122 -4.11 14.66 -10.29
CA ASN A 122 -4.75 15.71 -11.09
C ASN A 122 -3.77 16.47 -12.04
N GLY A 123 -2.75 15.78 -12.58
CA GLY A 123 -1.73 16.36 -13.45
C GLY A 123 -0.58 17.08 -12.72
N GLU A 124 -0.57 17.05 -11.41
CA GLU A 124 0.55 17.51 -10.59
C GLU A 124 1.45 16.32 -10.22
N TYR A 125 2.74 16.43 -10.54
CA TYR A 125 3.72 15.35 -10.39
C TYR A 125 4.69 15.63 -9.25
N LEU A 126 5.11 14.57 -8.55
CA LEU A 126 6.23 14.68 -7.60
C LEU A 126 7.54 15.02 -8.29
N ARG A 127 7.72 14.60 -9.52
CA ARG A 127 8.87 14.93 -10.35
C ARG A 127 8.69 16.29 -11.02
N GLU A 128 9.76 17.09 -11.12
CA GLU A 128 9.73 18.46 -11.68
C GLU A 128 9.30 18.45 -13.15
N ASP A 129 9.89 17.58 -13.96
CA ASP A 129 9.52 17.38 -15.37
C ASP A 129 9.35 15.90 -15.68
N PRO A 130 8.13 15.37 -15.67
CA PRO A 130 7.87 13.97 -15.98
C PRO A 130 8.05 13.61 -17.46
N THR A 131 8.14 14.60 -18.35
CA THR A 131 8.33 14.38 -19.79
C THR A 131 9.80 14.17 -20.14
N ASP A 132 10.73 14.67 -19.32
CA ASP A 132 12.15 14.43 -19.45
C ASP A 132 12.57 13.19 -18.67
N PRO A 133 12.90 12.04 -19.33
CA PRO A 133 13.29 10.81 -18.65
C PRO A 133 14.61 10.97 -17.86
N THR A 134 15.39 12.01 -18.15
CA THR A 134 16.67 12.29 -17.46
C THR A 134 16.52 13.23 -16.29
N ASN A 135 15.33 13.78 -16.05
CA ASN A 135 15.05 14.64 -14.92
C ASN A 135 14.65 13.82 -13.68
N TYR A 136 15.56 13.72 -12.71
CA TYR A 136 15.35 13.02 -11.44
C TYR A 136 14.90 13.96 -10.32
N ARG A 137 14.74 15.24 -10.60
CA ARG A 137 14.50 16.26 -9.58
C ARG A 137 13.10 16.16 -9.03
N MET A 138 13.01 16.34 -7.71
CA MET A 138 11.74 16.54 -7.02
C MET A 138 11.17 17.92 -7.41
N ASN A 139 9.87 17.98 -7.64
CA ASN A 139 9.17 19.24 -7.81
C ASN A 139 9.20 20.01 -6.48
N ASP A 140 9.75 21.20 -6.52
CA ASP A 140 9.99 22.04 -5.33
C ASP A 140 8.70 22.29 -4.51
N LYS A 141 7.52 22.36 -5.14
CA LYS A 141 6.23 22.51 -4.44
C LYS A 141 5.98 21.41 -3.40
N TYR A 142 6.53 20.22 -3.60
CA TYR A 142 6.30 19.04 -2.76
C TYR A 142 7.46 18.71 -1.85
N SER A 143 8.50 19.54 -1.89
CA SER A 143 9.70 19.37 -1.07
C SER A 143 9.54 19.97 0.33
N SER A 144 10.12 19.30 1.32
CA SER A 144 10.15 19.79 2.70
C SER A 144 10.92 21.12 2.80
N GLY A 145 10.40 22.04 3.60
CA GLY A 145 10.98 23.36 3.78
C GLY A 145 10.72 24.36 2.64
N VAL A 146 9.89 24.00 1.66
CA VAL A 146 9.46 24.94 0.61
C VAL A 146 8.62 26.08 1.22
N GLU A 147 8.83 27.30 0.70
CA GLU A 147 7.96 28.45 0.94
C GLU A 147 7.25 28.81 -0.37
N LEU A 148 5.93 28.92 -0.31
CA LEU A 148 5.11 29.30 -1.46
C LEU A 148 4.61 30.73 -1.32
N ASN A 149 4.42 31.41 -2.45
CA ASN A 149 3.70 32.67 -2.57
C ASN A 149 2.17 32.41 -2.47
N GLU A 150 1.39 33.47 -2.35
CA GLU A 150 -0.08 33.39 -2.31
C GLU A 150 -0.69 32.79 -3.57
N ASP A 151 -0.04 32.91 -4.71
CA ASP A 151 -0.44 32.32 -5.99
C ASP A 151 0.01 30.84 -6.15
N GLY A 152 0.67 30.27 -5.13
CA GLY A 152 1.17 28.88 -5.14
C GLY A 152 2.51 28.71 -5.88
N SER A 153 3.13 29.77 -6.39
CA SER A 153 4.48 29.69 -6.96
C SER A 153 5.53 29.54 -5.86
N VAL A 154 6.68 28.95 -6.20
CA VAL A 154 7.77 28.71 -5.23
C VAL A 154 8.48 30.03 -4.93
N LYS A 155 8.44 30.46 -3.66
CA LYS A 155 9.18 31.61 -3.12
C LYS A 155 10.58 31.21 -2.71
N LYS A 156 10.70 30.03 -2.08
CA LYS A 156 11.97 29.45 -1.63
C LYS A 156 11.90 27.93 -1.82
N SER A 157 12.88 27.38 -2.50
CA SER A 157 13.00 25.94 -2.70
C SER A 157 13.19 25.19 -1.39
N GLY A 158 12.62 23.99 -1.33
CA GLY A 158 12.83 23.06 -0.23
C GLY A 158 14.18 22.32 -0.31
N ASP A 159 14.32 21.26 0.46
CA ASP A 159 15.54 20.45 0.50
C ASP A 159 15.72 19.52 -0.74
N GLY A 160 14.67 19.31 -1.50
CA GLY A 160 14.69 18.48 -2.71
C GLY A 160 14.89 16.98 -2.46
N ILE A 161 14.71 16.53 -1.23
CA ILE A 161 14.93 15.13 -0.81
C ILE A 161 13.72 14.57 -0.07
N HIS A 162 13.19 15.33 0.90
CA HIS A 162 12.06 14.92 1.71
C HIS A 162 10.77 15.56 1.20
N LEU A 163 9.69 14.82 1.26
CA LEU A 163 8.37 15.32 0.89
C LEU A 163 7.77 16.18 2.01
N ASN A 164 7.02 17.19 1.63
CA ASN A 164 6.08 17.88 2.52
C ASN A 164 4.74 17.12 2.57
N SER A 165 3.77 17.64 3.34
CA SER A 165 2.44 17.01 3.48
C SER A 165 1.72 16.83 2.14
N ASN A 166 1.85 17.77 1.20
CA ASN A 166 1.23 17.64 -0.12
C ASN A 166 1.91 16.57 -0.98
N GLY A 167 3.24 16.45 -0.89
CA GLY A 167 3.96 15.36 -1.55
C GLY A 167 3.57 13.99 -1.02
N TYR A 168 3.43 13.84 0.30
CA TYR A 168 2.90 12.61 0.89
C TYR A 168 1.45 12.32 0.49
N ARG A 169 0.63 13.34 0.25
CA ARG A 169 -0.72 13.18 -0.26
C ARG A 169 -0.71 12.58 -1.67
N ILE A 170 0.17 13.06 -2.56
CA ILE A 170 0.34 12.50 -3.91
C ILE A 170 0.81 11.04 -3.85
N MET A 171 1.77 10.71 -2.98
CA MET A 171 2.15 9.31 -2.75
C MET A 171 0.97 8.46 -2.29
N GLY A 172 0.20 8.96 -1.33
CA GLY A 172 -0.98 8.28 -0.82
C GLY A 172 -2.03 8.05 -1.91
N TYR A 173 -2.19 9.00 -2.81
CA TYR A 173 -3.09 8.88 -3.95
C TYR A 173 -2.65 7.75 -4.90
N CYS A 174 -1.35 7.66 -5.21
CA CYS A 174 -0.82 6.57 -6.04
C CYS A 174 -0.96 5.20 -5.36
N LEU A 175 -0.72 5.12 -4.06
CA LEU A 175 -1.00 3.89 -3.30
C LEU A 175 -2.46 3.48 -3.38
N ASN A 176 -3.35 4.44 -3.38
CA ASN A 176 -4.78 4.19 -3.45
C ASN A 176 -5.22 3.62 -4.80
N ILE A 177 -4.74 4.15 -5.91
CA ILE A 177 -5.35 3.90 -7.21
C ILE A 177 -4.99 2.53 -7.75
N ASP A 178 -3.71 2.12 -7.66
CA ASP A 178 -3.23 0.96 -8.41
C ASP A 178 -3.31 -0.36 -7.62
N ILE A 179 -3.33 -0.33 -6.30
CA ILE A 179 -3.07 -1.53 -5.49
C ILE A 179 -4.23 -1.95 -4.61
N LEU A 180 -4.89 -0.99 -4.02
CA LEU A 180 -6.01 -1.28 -3.13
C LEU A 180 -7.34 -1.38 -3.90
N PHE A 181 -7.33 -1.00 -5.17
CA PHE A 181 -8.53 -0.70 -5.97
C PHE A 181 -8.65 -1.37 -7.32
N ASP A 182 -7.67 -2.11 -7.76
CA ASP A 182 -7.90 -3.16 -8.74
C ASP A 182 -8.73 -4.32 -8.15
N ALA A 183 -8.95 -4.26 -6.85
CA ALA A 183 -10.04 -4.98 -6.22
C ALA A 183 -11.33 -4.41 -6.80
N SER A 184 -11.95 -5.14 -7.72
CA SER A 184 -13.24 -4.79 -8.27
C SER A 184 -14.29 -4.81 -7.15
N VAL A 185 -14.32 -3.73 -6.39
CA VAL A 185 -15.36 -3.49 -5.39
C VAL A 185 -16.74 -3.59 -6.03
N GLU A 186 -16.79 -3.40 -7.35
CA GLU A 186 -17.95 -3.70 -8.18
C GLU A 186 -18.32 -5.19 -8.21
N GLY A 187 -17.41 -6.09 -7.82
CA GLY A 187 -17.64 -7.53 -7.81
C GLY A 187 -18.54 -8.03 -6.69
N PHE A 188 -18.71 -7.31 -5.59
CA PHE A 188 -19.46 -7.81 -4.43
C PHE A 188 -20.73 -7.03 -4.13
N ASN A 189 -21.78 -7.76 -3.78
CA ASN A 189 -22.96 -7.21 -3.14
C ASN A 189 -23.28 -7.99 -1.86
N LEU A 190 -23.80 -7.29 -0.86
CA LEU A 190 -24.28 -7.89 0.38
C LEU A 190 -25.80 -7.97 0.37
N TYR A 191 -26.36 -9.13 0.66
CA TYR A 191 -27.79 -9.40 0.63
C TYR A 191 -28.32 -9.87 1.98
N LEU A 192 -29.63 -9.69 2.19
CA LEU A 192 -30.34 -10.25 3.34
C LEU A 192 -30.69 -11.73 3.15
N LYS A 193 -30.78 -12.21 1.92
CA LYS A 193 -31.16 -13.57 1.52
C LYS A 193 -30.16 -14.15 0.53
N PRO A 194 -30.05 -15.50 0.45
CA PRO A 194 -29.06 -16.17 -0.42
C PRO A 194 -29.49 -16.21 -1.90
N ASP A 195 -30.24 -15.24 -2.35
CA ASP A 195 -30.62 -15.11 -3.74
C ASP A 195 -30.50 -13.65 -4.18
N ALA A 196 -30.11 -13.43 -5.43
CA ALA A 196 -30.02 -12.11 -6.02
C ALA A 196 -31.39 -11.54 -6.44
N SER A 197 -32.50 -12.17 -6.04
CA SER A 197 -33.86 -11.70 -6.33
C SER A 197 -34.29 -10.53 -5.43
N THR A 198 -33.54 -10.30 -4.33
CA THR A 198 -33.73 -9.15 -3.46
C THR A 198 -32.76 -8.04 -3.82
N GLU A 199 -33.13 -6.80 -3.55
CA GLU A 199 -32.20 -5.68 -3.69
C GLU A 199 -31.02 -5.86 -2.73
N PRO A 200 -29.77 -5.59 -3.18
CA PRO A 200 -28.62 -5.60 -2.31
C PRO A 200 -28.74 -4.54 -1.21
N LEU A 201 -28.07 -4.75 -0.09
CA LEU A 201 -27.93 -3.72 0.93
C LEU A 201 -27.16 -2.53 0.35
N ASP A 202 -27.57 -1.31 0.73
CA ASP A 202 -26.90 -0.10 0.32
C ASP A 202 -25.44 -0.09 0.79
N GLY A 203 -24.53 -0.23 -0.17
CA GLY A 203 -23.11 -0.01 0.03
C GLY A 203 -22.74 1.42 -0.38
N LYS A 204 -22.03 2.13 0.47
CA LYS A 204 -21.47 3.44 0.13
C LYS A 204 -19.98 3.32 -0.07
N LEU A 205 -19.54 3.78 -1.24
CA LEU A 205 -18.12 3.95 -1.47
C LEU A 205 -17.61 5.08 -0.55
N ASP A 206 -16.70 4.73 0.36
CA ASP A 206 -15.92 5.72 1.09
C ASP A 206 -14.79 6.20 0.17
N VAL A 207 -14.94 7.38 -0.39
CA VAL A 207 -13.96 7.96 -1.33
C VAL A 207 -12.58 8.21 -0.72
N VAL A 208 -12.48 8.25 0.61
CA VAL A 208 -11.19 8.43 1.30
C VAL A 208 -10.43 7.12 1.42
N SER A 209 -11.13 6.05 1.78
CA SER A 209 -10.54 4.71 1.92
C SER A 209 -10.80 3.82 0.71
N ASN A 210 -11.63 4.28 -0.23
CA ASN A 210 -12.14 3.55 -1.41
C ASN A 210 -12.66 2.14 -1.08
N LYS A 211 -13.27 1.96 0.03
CA LYS A 211 -13.88 0.71 0.48
C LYS A 211 -15.39 0.84 0.42
N ILE A 212 -16.10 -0.24 0.11
CA ILE A 212 -17.55 -0.20 0.27
C ILE A 212 -17.89 -0.45 1.73
N ILE A 213 -18.57 0.50 2.32
CA ILE A 213 -19.10 0.41 3.68
C ILE A 213 -20.57 0.06 3.57
N TYR A 214 -20.94 -1.11 4.05
CA TYR A 214 -22.32 -1.54 4.15
C TYR A 214 -22.89 -1.20 5.53
N SER A 215 -24.02 -0.51 5.54
CA SER A 215 -24.84 -0.33 6.74
C SER A 215 -25.76 -1.53 6.90
N ILE A 216 -25.50 -2.36 7.90
CA ILE A 216 -26.30 -3.55 8.18
C ILE A 216 -27.39 -3.18 9.16
N PRO A 217 -28.68 -3.27 8.77
CA PRO A 217 -29.77 -3.09 9.71
C PRO A 217 -29.83 -4.30 10.67
N PHE A 218 -29.79 -4.01 11.96
CA PHE A 218 -30.23 -4.92 13.01
C PHE A 218 -31.49 -4.30 13.60
N ASP A 219 -32.48 -5.09 13.96
CA ASP A 219 -33.52 -4.53 14.82
C ASP A 219 -32.85 -4.01 16.09
N LEU A 220 -33.48 -3.07 16.78
CA LEU A 220 -32.89 -2.42 17.94
C LEU A 220 -32.17 -3.43 18.88
N VAL A 221 -30.87 -3.24 19.05
CA VAL A 221 -30.08 -4.01 19.99
C VAL A 221 -29.95 -3.16 21.27
N GLN A 222 -30.47 -3.67 22.36
CA GLN A 222 -30.39 -2.99 23.64
C GLN A 222 -28.95 -3.04 24.19
N LEU A 223 -28.59 -2.05 24.98
CA LEU A 223 -27.31 -1.99 25.65
C LEU A 223 -26.96 -3.29 26.37
N ASN A 224 -25.74 -3.78 26.15
CA ASN A 224 -25.20 -5.03 26.70
C ASN A 224 -26.00 -6.30 26.30
N LYS A 225 -26.79 -6.23 25.24
CA LYS A 225 -27.42 -7.40 24.65
C LYS A 225 -26.73 -7.80 23.36
N GLU A 226 -26.68 -9.10 23.17
CA GLU A 226 -26.15 -9.70 21.96
C GLU A 226 -27.27 -10.01 20.96
N LYS A 227 -26.95 -9.92 19.69
CA LYS A 227 -27.84 -10.35 18.62
C LYS A 227 -27.02 -10.99 17.49
N MET A 228 -27.61 -12.02 16.89
CA MET A 228 -27.05 -12.67 15.69
C MET A 228 -27.83 -12.22 14.45
N ALA A 229 -27.12 -12.02 13.35
CA ALA A 229 -27.71 -11.80 12.04
C ALA A 229 -26.96 -12.61 10.99
N THR A 230 -27.69 -13.10 10.00
CA THR A 230 -27.10 -13.76 8.83
C THR A 230 -27.19 -12.81 7.65
N ARG A 231 -26.13 -12.72 6.89
CA ARG A 231 -26.03 -11.96 5.63
C ARG A 231 -25.35 -12.82 4.58
N TYR A 232 -25.51 -12.45 3.34
CA TYR A 232 -24.98 -13.20 2.23
C TYR A 232 -24.16 -12.28 1.34
N LEU A 233 -22.85 -12.57 1.22
CA LEU A 233 -21.97 -11.90 0.30
C LEU A 233 -22.00 -12.64 -1.03
N TYR A 234 -22.21 -11.93 -2.11
CA TYR A 234 -22.31 -12.48 -3.46
C TYR A 234 -21.20 -11.90 -4.33
N ASN A 235 -20.43 -12.76 -4.97
CA ASN A 235 -19.48 -12.37 -6.01
C ASN A 235 -20.20 -12.34 -7.36
N LYS A 236 -20.55 -11.15 -7.82
CA LYS A 236 -21.14 -10.91 -9.15
C LYS A 236 -20.11 -10.65 -10.24
N GLY A 237 -18.84 -10.61 -9.88
CA GLY A 237 -17.72 -10.42 -10.81
C GLY A 237 -17.46 -11.65 -11.68
N SER A 238 -16.53 -11.52 -12.61
CA SER A 238 -16.14 -12.58 -13.54
C SER A 238 -14.93 -13.41 -13.08
N HIS A 239 -14.32 -13.04 -11.96
CA HIS A 239 -13.11 -13.69 -11.43
C HIS A 239 -13.36 -14.23 -10.02
N THR A 240 -12.56 -15.23 -9.62
CA THR A 240 -12.48 -15.65 -8.23
C THR A 240 -11.82 -14.54 -7.43
N GLU A 241 -12.39 -14.17 -6.31
CA GLU A 241 -11.89 -13.07 -5.49
C GLU A 241 -11.62 -13.49 -4.06
N LEU A 242 -10.55 -12.97 -3.49
CA LEU A 242 -10.28 -13.00 -2.05
C LEU A 242 -11.06 -11.87 -1.40
N CYS A 243 -11.96 -12.21 -0.50
CA CYS A 243 -12.81 -11.27 0.21
C CYS A 243 -12.32 -11.03 1.61
N TYR A 244 -12.32 -9.77 2.03
CA TYR A 244 -12.12 -9.38 3.42
C TYR A 244 -13.33 -8.61 3.93
N LEU A 245 -13.75 -8.99 5.14
CA LEU A 245 -14.79 -8.28 5.86
C LEU A 245 -14.26 -7.89 7.23
N CYS A 246 -14.48 -6.64 7.62
CA CYS A 246 -14.16 -6.16 8.96
C CYS A 246 -15.18 -5.12 9.42
N PRO A 247 -15.37 -4.95 10.76
CA PRO A 247 -16.16 -3.84 11.27
C PRO A 247 -15.56 -2.50 10.87
N ALA A 248 -16.41 -1.54 10.48
CA ALA A 248 -15.97 -0.17 10.27
C ALA A 248 -15.59 0.49 11.61
N ALA A 249 -14.68 1.46 11.57
CA ALA A 249 -14.35 2.25 12.74
C ALA A 249 -15.55 3.10 13.20
N GLY A 250 -15.65 3.34 14.50
CA GLY A 250 -16.70 4.20 15.07
C GLY A 250 -18.08 3.54 15.20
N ASN A 251 -18.19 2.22 15.06
CA ASN A 251 -19.44 1.52 15.35
C ASN A 251 -19.88 1.64 16.81
N ASP A 252 -21.16 1.85 17.02
CA ASP A 252 -21.83 1.75 18.32
C ASP A 252 -22.06 0.29 18.75
N LEU A 253 -21.88 -0.64 17.82
CA LEU A 253 -21.96 -2.07 18.02
C LEU A 253 -20.55 -2.66 18.01
N ASP A 254 -20.26 -3.56 18.93
CA ASP A 254 -19.14 -4.49 18.82
C ASP A 254 -19.55 -5.61 17.88
N ILE A 255 -18.89 -5.69 16.73
CA ILE A 255 -19.25 -6.61 15.63
C ILE A 255 -18.19 -7.70 15.55
N LYS A 256 -18.63 -8.94 15.58
CA LYS A 256 -17.81 -10.14 15.34
C LYS A 256 -18.41 -10.96 14.20
N PHE A 257 -17.56 -11.57 13.41
CA PHE A 257 -17.97 -12.59 12.45
C PHE A 257 -17.89 -13.96 13.14
N VAL A 258 -18.82 -14.86 12.83
CA VAL A 258 -18.82 -16.20 13.41
C VAL A 258 -18.60 -17.22 12.30
N GLN A 259 -17.52 -17.99 12.40
CA GLN A 259 -17.19 -19.07 11.49
C GLN A 259 -16.73 -20.30 12.31
N ASN A 260 -17.33 -21.47 12.05
CA ASN A 260 -17.04 -22.70 12.78
C ASN A 260 -17.12 -22.54 14.31
N ASP A 261 -18.16 -21.80 14.75
CA ASP A 261 -18.41 -21.45 16.17
C ASP A 261 -17.31 -20.62 16.85
N GLN A 262 -16.42 -20.03 16.07
CA GLN A 262 -15.41 -19.10 16.56
C GLN A 262 -15.78 -17.65 16.17
N GLU A 263 -15.55 -16.75 17.13
CA GLU A 263 -15.72 -15.31 16.91
C GLU A 263 -14.43 -14.70 16.36
N LEU A 264 -14.55 -14.00 15.23
CA LEU A 264 -13.46 -13.39 14.50
C LEU A 264 -13.69 -11.89 14.38
N ASP A 265 -12.63 -11.11 14.57
CA ASP A 265 -12.64 -9.66 14.31
C ASP A 265 -12.71 -9.35 12.82
N LYS A 266 -12.26 -10.27 11.99
CA LYS A 266 -12.24 -10.18 10.53
C LYS A 266 -12.60 -11.54 9.94
N LEU A 267 -13.21 -11.52 8.77
CA LEU A 267 -13.44 -12.72 7.97
C LEU A 267 -12.68 -12.56 6.65
N SER A 268 -11.95 -13.60 6.27
CA SER A 268 -11.27 -13.69 4.97
C SER A 268 -11.63 -15.01 4.32
N THR A 269 -12.03 -14.96 3.06
CA THR A 269 -12.39 -16.14 2.29
C THR A 269 -12.26 -15.89 0.80
N THR A 270 -12.24 -16.96 0.02
CA THR A 270 -12.23 -16.92 -1.43
C THR A 270 -13.64 -17.20 -1.95
N LEU A 271 -14.09 -16.46 -2.94
CA LEU A 271 -15.42 -16.59 -3.54
C LEU A 271 -15.29 -16.66 -5.06
N ALA A 272 -15.76 -17.75 -5.66
CA ALA A 272 -15.83 -17.87 -7.10
C ALA A 272 -16.96 -17.02 -7.72
N PRO A 273 -16.91 -16.72 -9.03
CA PRO A 273 -18.00 -16.02 -9.72
C PRO A 273 -19.35 -16.69 -9.50
N GLY A 274 -20.34 -15.91 -9.11
CA GLY A 274 -21.71 -16.39 -8.88
C GLY A 274 -21.93 -17.09 -7.54
N GLU A 275 -20.91 -17.21 -6.68
CA GLU A 275 -21.05 -17.83 -5.36
C GLU A 275 -21.57 -16.85 -4.31
N PHE A 276 -22.31 -17.42 -3.35
CA PHE A 276 -22.73 -16.76 -2.12
C PHE A 276 -21.95 -17.31 -0.94
N LEU A 277 -21.47 -16.42 -0.08
CA LEU A 277 -20.95 -16.73 1.24
C LEU A 277 -21.99 -16.37 2.30
N GLU A 278 -22.40 -17.35 3.10
CA GLU A 278 -23.19 -17.07 4.30
C GLU A 278 -22.28 -16.51 5.40
N ILE A 279 -22.62 -15.30 5.87
CA ILE A 279 -21.88 -14.60 6.92
C ILE A 279 -22.75 -14.50 8.15
N LYS A 280 -22.34 -15.14 9.24
CA LYS A 280 -22.95 -14.98 10.55
C LYS A 280 -22.27 -13.83 11.29
N ILE A 281 -23.05 -12.86 11.72
CA ILE A 281 -22.59 -11.65 12.39
C ILE A 281 -23.19 -11.60 13.77
N LYS A 282 -22.33 -11.61 14.78
CA LYS A 282 -22.68 -11.37 16.18
C LYS A 282 -22.44 -9.92 16.53
N VAL A 283 -23.39 -9.29 17.15
CA VAL A 283 -23.27 -7.90 17.61
C VAL A 283 -23.56 -7.78 19.09
N LEU A 284 -22.79 -6.96 19.77
CA LEU A 284 -23.00 -6.53 21.14
C LEU A 284 -23.14 -5.01 21.16
N ALA A 285 -24.24 -4.49 21.65
CA ALA A 285 -24.45 -3.05 21.70
C ALA A 285 -23.66 -2.38 22.82
N LYS A 286 -22.84 -1.37 22.45
CA LYS A 286 -22.19 -0.43 23.38
C LYS A 286 -23.14 0.67 23.85
N ASN A 287 -24.17 0.95 23.05
CA ASN A 287 -25.32 1.79 23.38
C ASN A 287 -26.54 1.24 22.62
N ASN A 288 -27.73 1.86 22.77
CA ASN A 288 -28.89 1.43 22.02
C ASN A 288 -28.72 1.81 20.54
N SER A 289 -28.52 0.80 19.67
CA SER A 289 -28.34 1.00 18.24
C SER A 289 -29.05 -0.07 17.42
N SER A 290 -29.47 0.30 16.23
CA SER A 290 -30.10 -0.61 15.27
C SER A 290 -29.26 -0.86 14.02
N LYS A 291 -28.10 -0.20 13.92
CA LYS A 291 -27.25 -0.30 12.72
C LYS A 291 -25.80 -0.54 13.11
N GLY A 292 -25.17 -1.46 12.41
CA GLY A 292 -23.72 -1.64 12.39
C GLY A 292 -23.20 -1.41 10.98
N GLN A 293 -21.94 -1.10 10.87
CA GLN A 293 -21.25 -0.93 9.60
C GLN A 293 -20.13 -1.96 9.45
N ILE A 294 -20.09 -2.61 8.31
CA ILE A 294 -18.98 -3.48 7.92
C ILE A 294 -18.36 -2.97 6.63
N ILE A 295 -17.07 -3.18 6.53
CA ILE A 295 -16.28 -2.94 5.33
C ILE A 295 -16.14 -4.26 4.59
N VAL A 296 -16.39 -4.24 3.29
CA VAL A 296 -16.12 -5.35 2.38
C VAL A 296 -15.07 -4.90 1.38
N VAL A 297 -14.02 -5.68 1.24
CA VAL A 297 -12.97 -5.50 0.23
C VAL A 297 -12.82 -6.80 -0.52
N GLY A 298 -12.84 -6.75 -1.84
CA GLY A 298 -12.56 -7.89 -2.71
C GLY A 298 -11.26 -7.68 -3.48
N ARG A 299 -10.63 -8.78 -3.85
CA ARG A 299 -9.43 -8.79 -4.68
C ARG A 299 -9.48 -9.96 -5.63
N PRO A 300 -9.36 -9.73 -6.96
CA PRO A 300 -9.23 -10.82 -7.93
C PRO A 300 -8.04 -11.71 -7.58
N ILE A 301 -8.25 -13.03 -7.67
CA ILE A 301 -7.16 -14.02 -7.63
C ILE A 301 -7.07 -14.59 -9.03
N GLU A 302 -5.95 -14.41 -9.70
CA GLU A 302 -5.63 -15.17 -10.88
C GLU A 302 -5.26 -16.59 -10.41
N ILE A 303 -6.14 -17.54 -10.69
CA ILE A 303 -5.80 -18.97 -10.56
C ILE A 303 -5.01 -19.31 -11.84
N LEU A 304 -3.70 -19.39 -11.71
CA LEU A 304 -2.81 -19.88 -12.74
C LEU A 304 -3.01 -21.39 -12.95
#